data_09c4050fb7f776e544fd13cc04ef610f
#
_entry.id   09c4050fb7f776e544fd13cc04ef610f
#
_cell.length_a   1.000
_cell.length_b   1.000
_cell.length_c   1.000
_cell.angle_alpha   90.00
_cell.angle_beta   90.00
_cell.angle_gamma   90.00
#
_symmetry.space_group_name_H-M   'P 1'
#
loop_
_entity.id
_entity.type
_entity.pdbx_description
1 polymer ?
#
loop_
_entity_poly.entity_id
_entity_poly.type
_entity_poly.pdbx_seq_one_letter_code
_entity_poly.pdbx_strand_id
1 'polypeptide(L)'
;MNLSNNKNLHYSRRVINLFMFFSLAAVEVGTHLYWNIAGLTVHGQVLLITWLVIAIILAIAVLGTLKLEQVPKGLQNFVEAVFEYVAGIAKDQIGEYEYRPWVPFVGTLFLFIFVSNWLGALVPWKLIKLEEGELAAPTNDINTTVALSLLTSISYFYGGLKKKGLGFFARYISPTPIFLPINILEDFTKPLSLSFRLFGNILADEIVVSVLCLLVPLLIPLPVMVLGIFASSVQALVFATLSAAYIGESLE
;
A
#
# COMPACT_ATOMS: atom_id res chain seq x y z
N MET A 1 -19.03 17.99 54.06
CA MET A 1 -19.33 18.46 52.71
C MET A 1 -18.03 18.62 51.88
N ASN A 2 -17.29 17.55 51.56
CA ASN A 2 -15.98 17.70 50.85
C ASN A 2 -15.46 16.41 50.16
N LEU A 3 -16.33 15.43 49.93
CA LEU A 3 -15.89 14.17 49.27
C LEU A 3 -16.27 14.08 47.77
N SER A 4 -17.24 14.91 47.32
CA SER A 4 -17.64 14.93 45.90
C SER A 4 -16.69 15.73 45.01
N ASN A 5 -16.01 16.71 45.56
CA ASN A 5 -15.11 17.61 44.80
C ASN A 5 -13.77 16.92 44.40
N ASN A 6 -13.35 15.91 45.17
CA ASN A 6 -12.08 15.23 44.93
C ASN A 6 -12.16 14.16 43.81
N LYS A 7 -13.36 13.57 43.61
CA LYS A 7 -13.60 12.62 42.52
C LYS A 7 -13.67 13.31 41.16
N ASN A 8 -14.25 14.50 41.09
CA ASN A 8 -14.35 15.27 39.87
C ASN A 8 -12.95 15.83 39.43
N LEU A 9 -12.09 16.19 40.39
CA LEU A 9 -10.72 16.60 40.12
C LEU A 9 -9.85 15.43 39.63
N HIS A 10 -10.06 14.22 40.14
CA HIS A 10 -9.34 13.03 39.68
C HIS A 10 -9.80 12.60 38.30
N TYR A 11 -11.10 12.71 38.00
CA TYR A 11 -11.63 12.41 36.66
C TYR A 11 -11.16 13.42 35.63
N SER A 12 -11.18 14.72 35.98
CA SER A 12 -10.67 15.80 35.13
C SER A 12 -9.17 15.64 34.83
N ARG A 13 -8.36 15.30 35.85
CA ARG A 13 -6.92 15.04 35.65
C ARG A 13 -6.63 13.83 34.77
N ARG A 14 -7.42 12.75 34.88
CA ARG A 14 -7.28 11.58 34.00
C ARG A 14 -7.67 11.92 32.56
N VAL A 15 -8.72 12.69 32.35
CA VAL A 15 -9.15 13.15 31.04
C VAL A 15 -8.12 14.11 30.44
N ILE A 16 -7.58 15.05 31.22
CA ILE A 16 -6.52 15.96 30.78
C ILE A 16 -5.22 15.22 30.48
N ASN A 17 -4.84 14.24 31.30
CA ASN A 17 -3.64 13.43 31.03
C ASN A 17 -3.84 12.53 29.81
N LEU A 18 -5.05 11.97 29.61
CA LEU A 18 -5.39 11.22 28.40
C LEU A 18 -5.36 12.14 27.16
N PHE A 19 -5.89 13.36 27.32
CA PHE A 19 -5.89 14.39 26.27
C PHE A 19 -4.46 14.84 25.91
N MET A 20 -3.63 15.09 26.93
CA MET A 20 -2.20 15.46 26.76
C MET A 20 -1.39 14.30 26.19
N PHE A 21 -1.70 13.07 26.55
CA PHE A 21 -1.05 11.87 25.98
C PHE A 21 -1.40 11.67 24.49
N PHE A 22 -2.67 11.89 24.12
CA PHE A 22 -3.11 11.85 22.71
C PHE A 22 -2.53 13.01 21.88
N SER A 23 -2.43 14.22 22.44
CA SER A 23 -1.88 15.37 21.73
C SER A 23 -0.35 15.30 21.56
N LEU A 24 0.37 14.72 22.52
CA LEU A 24 1.82 14.48 22.40
C LEU A 24 2.14 13.37 21.38
N ALA A 25 1.28 12.34 21.29
CA ALA A 25 1.43 11.28 20.30
C ALA A 25 1.17 11.72 18.84
N ALA A 26 0.48 12.88 18.65
CA ALA A 26 0.11 13.36 17.32
C ALA A 26 1.18 14.27 16.66
N VAL A 27 2.24 14.66 17.35
CA VAL A 27 3.19 15.67 16.86
C VAL A 27 4.57 15.10 16.49
N GLU A 28 4.91 13.89 16.95
CA GLU A 28 6.16 13.26 16.53
C GLU A 28 5.98 12.51 15.20
N VAL A 29 6.12 13.24 14.10
CA VAL A 29 6.34 12.62 12.78
C VAL A 29 7.82 12.20 12.75
N GLY A 30 8.08 10.88 12.93
CA GLY A 30 9.28 10.34 12.37
C GLY A 30 10.47 9.96 13.25
N THR A 31 10.31 9.31 14.40
CA THR A 31 11.40 8.47 14.90
C THR A 31 11.24 7.06 14.31
N HIS A 32 11.86 6.84 13.16
CA HIS A 32 11.84 5.55 12.48
C HIS A 32 12.93 4.63 13.05
N LEU A 33 12.59 3.34 13.18
CA LEU A 33 13.56 2.32 13.57
C LEU A 33 14.55 2.09 12.42
N TYR A 34 15.81 2.51 12.61
CA TYR A 34 16.87 2.30 11.64
C TYR A 34 17.84 1.21 12.10
N TRP A 35 18.11 0.25 11.24
CA TRP A 35 19.16 -0.73 11.44
C TRP A 35 20.36 -0.42 10.54
N ASN A 36 21.55 -0.38 11.11
CA ASN A 36 22.79 -0.27 10.37
C ASN A 36 23.36 -1.66 10.09
N ILE A 37 23.14 -2.15 8.87
CA ILE A 37 23.67 -3.44 8.41
C ILE A 37 24.80 -3.16 7.41
N ALA A 38 26.03 -3.48 7.76
CA ALA A 38 27.20 -3.33 6.89
C ALA A 38 27.39 -1.91 6.29
N GLY A 39 27.03 -0.86 7.06
CA GLY A 39 27.17 0.53 6.60
C GLY A 39 25.98 1.08 5.79
N LEU A 40 24.95 0.26 5.58
CA LEU A 40 23.68 0.69 4.98
C LEU A 40 22.64 0.90 6.08
N THR A 41 22.00 2.06 6.09
CA THR A 41 20.87 2.35 6.98
C THR A 41 19.60 1.75 6.37
N VAL A 42 19.06 0.71 7.01
CA VAL A 42 17.83 0.04 6.57
C VAL A 42 16.69 0.42 7.50
N HIS A 43 15.53 0.74 6.94
CA HIS A 43 14.30 1.01 7.70
C HIS A 43 13.77 -0.30 8.29
N GLY A 44 14.17 -0.64 9.51
CA GLY A 44 13.83 -1.89 10.19
C GLY A 44 12.33 -2.09 10.36
N GLN A 45 11.59 -1.02 10.63
CA GLN A 45 10.14 -1.04 10.72
C GLN A 45 9.46 -1.53 9.42
N VAL A 46 9.93 -1.04 8.26
CA VAL A 46 9.37 -1.41 6.95
C VAL A 46 9.57 -2.91 6.70
N LEU A 47 10.76 -3.43 7.03
CA LEU A 47 11.05 -4.86 6.88
C LEU A 47 10.15 -5.72 7.78
N LEU A 48 10.04 -5.39 9.06
CA LEU A 48 9.23 -6.15 10.01
C LEU A 48 7.76 -6.22 9.57
N ILE A 49 7.18 -5.07 9.21
CA ILE A 49 5.78 -5.02 8.80
C ILE A 49 5.58 -5.66 7.42
N THR A 50 6.52 -5.52 6.50
CA THR A 50 6.50 -6.22 5.21
C THR A 50 6.45 -7.74 5.41
N TRP A 51 7.30 -8.29 6.29
CA TRP A 51 7.26 -9.72 6.61
C TRP A 51 5.93 -10.14 7.25
N LEU A 52 5.35 -9.30 8.11
CA LEU A 52 4.04 -9.54 8.69
C LEU A 52 2.94 -9.57 7.61
N VAL A 53 2.94 -8.62 6.68
CA VAL A 53 2.01 -8.58 5.53
C VAL A 53 2.12 -9.84 4.70
N ILE A 54 3.35 -10.23 4.34
CA ILE A 54 3.61 -11.45 3.57
C ILE A 54 3.10 -12.69 4.33
N ALA A 55 3.36 -12.78 5.62
CA ALA A 55 2.90 -13.90 6.45
C ALA A 55 1.36 -13.99 6.49
N ILE A 56 0.66 -12.85 6.60
CA ILE A 56 -0.80 -12.79 6.58
C ILE A 56 -1.35 -13.27 5.24
N ILE A 57 -0.81 -12.76 4.12
CA ILE A 57 -1.25 -13.14 2.77
C ILE A 57 -1.02 -14.63 2.54
N LEU A 58 0.16 -15.14 2.89
CA LEU A 58 0.48 -16.57 2.75
C LEU A 58 -0.41 -17.43 3.66
N ALA A 59 -0.67 -17.01 4.89
CA ALA A 59 -1.55 -17.74 5.79
C ALA A 59 -2.97 -17.84 5.21
N ILE A 60 -3.54 -16.75 4.69
CA ILE A 60 -4.86 -16.73 4.06
C ILE A 60 -4.87 -17.64 2.82
N ALA A 61 -3.85 -17.54 1.97
CA ALA A 61 -3.74 -18.36 0.77
C ALA A 61 -3.63 -19.87 1.11
N VAL A 62 -2.75 -20.23 2.05
CA VAL A 62 -2.58 -21.63 2.47
C VAL A 62 -3.85 -22.17 3.12
N LEU A 63 -4.43 -21.44 4.09
CA LEU A 63 -5.65 -21.86 4.78
C LEU A 63 -6.85 -22.01 3.83
N GLY A 64 -6.95 -21.12 2.82
CA GLY A 64 -8.00 -21.19 1.80
C GLY A 64 -7.84 -22.34 0.80
N THR A 65 -6.60 -22.87 0.64
CA THR A 65 -6.31 -23.93 -0.32
C THR A 65 -6.06 -25.30 0.30
N LEU A 66 -6.07 -25.42 1.65
CA LEU A 66 -5.79 -26.68 2.35
C LEU A 66 -6.78 -27.81 2.00
N LYS A 67 -8.05 -27.47 1.77
CA LYS A 67 -9.11 -28.43 1.41
C LYS A 67 -9.89 -27.87 0.24
N LEU A 68 -9.50 -28.23 -0.97
CA LEU A 68 -10.18 -27.81 -2.18
C LEU A 68 -11.43 -28.68 -2.40
N GLU A 69 -12.61 -28.07 -2.31
CA GLU A 69 -13.89 -28.66 -2.64
C GLU A 69 -14.36 -28.16 -4.01
N GLN A 70 -15.10 -29.01 -4.76
CA GLN A 70 -15.66 -28.61 -6.07
C GLN A 70 -16.65 -27.44 -5.97
N VAL A 71 -17.35 -27.33 -4.83
CA VAL A 71 -18.22 -26.20 -4.52
C VAL A 71 -17.57 -25.44 -3.35
N PRO A 72 -16.91 -24.30 -3.63
CA PRO A 72 -16.14 -23.58 -2.62
C PRO A 72 -17.02 -23.06 -1.49
N LYS A 73 -16.56 -23.22 -0.23
CA LYS A 73 -17.24 -22.74 0.96
C LYS A 73 -16.29 -21.99 1.88
N GLY A 74 -16.82 -21.03 2.61
CA GLY A 74 -16.06 -20.29 3.64
C GLY A 74 -14.84 -19.57 3.07
N LEU A 75 -13.66 -19.88 3.60
CA LEU A 75 -12.41 -19.19 3.26
C LEU A 75 -11.96 -19.48 1.81
N GLN A 76 -12.20 -20.69 1.31
CA GLN A 76 -11.91 -21.04 -0.09
C GLN A 76 -12.68 -20.13 -1.04
N ASN A 77 -13.98 -19.95 -0.81
CA ASN A 77 -14.82 -19.09 -1.64
C ASN A 77 -14.32 -17.64 -1.65
N PHE A 78 -13.83 -17.14 -0.51
CA PHE A 78 -13.25 -15.80 -0.42
C PHE A 78 -11.96 -15.68 -1.24
N VAL A 79 -11.04 -16.65 -1.13
CA VAL A 79 -9.77 -16.65 -1.88
C VAL A 79 -10.02 -16.77 -3.38
N GLU A 80 -10.94 -17.64 -3.79
CA GLU A 80 -11.34 -17.80 -5.20
C GLU A 80 -11.98 -16.52 -5.76
N ALA A 81 -12.88 -15.88 -5.00
CA ALA A 81 -13.49 -14.61 -5.41
C ALA A 81 -12.46 -13.49 -5.61
N VAL A 82 -11.47 -13.39 -4.71
CA VAL A 82 -10.36 -12.43 -4.86
C VAL A 82 -9.51 -12.75 -6.09
N PHE A 83 -9.22 -14.03 -6.31
CA PHE A 83 -8.47 -14.48 -7.48
C PHE A 83 -9.19 -14.16 -8.79
N GLU A 84 -10.50 -14.47 -8.86
CA GLU A 84 -11.34 -14.17 -10.03
C GLU A 84 -11.41 -12.66 -10.29
N TYR A 85 -11.55 -11.85 -9.24
CA TYR A 85 -11.56 -10.40 -9.35
C TYR A 85 -10.27 -9.86 -9.96
N VAL A 86 -9.12 -10.31 -9.45
CA VAL A 86 -7.80 -9.91 -9.98
C VAL A 86 -7.58 -10.42 -11.41
N ALA A 87 -8.01 -11.66 -11.69
CA ALA A 87 -7.95 -12.22 -13.04
C ALA A 87 -8.80 -11.42 -14.03
N GLY A 88 -9.97 -10.92 -13.57
CA GLY A 88 -10.81 -9.99 -14.35
C GLY A 88 -10.07 -8.71 -14.71
N ILE A 89 -9.44 -8.05 -13.73
CA ILE A 89 -8.63 -6.84 -13.96
C ILE A 89 -7.51 -7.12 -14.97
N ALA A 90 -6.78 -8.21 -14.79
CA ALA A 90 -5.69 -8.55 -15.70
C ALA A 90 -6.21 -8.84 -17.11
N LYS A 91 -7.34 -9.52 -17.24
CA LYS A 91 -7.98 -9.81 -18.52
C LYS A 91 -8.43 -8.55 -19.25
N ASP A 92 -9.06 -7.62 -18.52
CA ASP A 92 -9.58 -6.37 -19.09
C ASP A 92 -8.48 -5.43 -19.57
N GLN A 93 -7.31 -5.43 -18.90
CA GLN A 93 -6.21 -4.51 -19.20
C GLN A 93 -5.16 -5.12 -20.14
N ILE A 94 -4.89 -6.41 -20.05
CA ILE A 94 -3.83 -7.07 -20.83
C ILE A 94 -4.41 -7.73 -22.09
N GLY A 95 -5.71 -8.06 -22.06
CA GLY A 95 -6.37 -8.77 -23.15
C GLY A 95 -6.54 -10.27 -22.87
N GLU A 96 -7.49 -10.86 -23.60
CA GLU A 96 -8.02 -12.21 -23.31
C GLU A 96 -6.99 -13.35 -23.51
N TYR A 97 -6.02 -13.15 -24.40
CA TYR A 97 -5.06 -14.20 -24.76
C TYR A 97 -3.80 -14.23 -23.89
N GLU A 98 -3.38 -13.09 -23.33
CA GLU A 98 -2.06 -12.94 -22.70
C GLU A 98 -2.10 -12.64 -21.19
N TYR A 99 -3.28 -12.50 -20.58
CA TYR A 99 -3.43 -12.11 -19.17
C TYR A 99 -2.97 -13.17 -18.16
N ARG A 100 -3.15 -14.47 -18.48
CA ARG A 100 -2.95 -15.58 -17.53
C ARG A 100 -1.58 -15.61 -16.85
N PRO A 101 -0.46 -15.45 -17.55
CA PRO A 101 0.87 -15.41 -16.92
C PRO A 101 1.07 -14.23 -15.98
N TRP A 102 0.30 -13.14 -16.16
CA TRP A 102 0.43 -11.90 -15.40
C TRP A 102 -0.50 -11.81 -14.19
N VAL A 103 -1.52 -12.68 -14.10
CA VAL A 103 -2.43 -12.72 -12.95
C VAL A 103 -1.70 -12.85 -11.61
N PRO A 104 -0.71 -13.74 -11.43
CA PRO A 104 0.01 -13.83 -10.17
C PRO A 104 0.75 -12.53 -9.80
N PHE A 105 1.34 -11.85 -10.79
CA PHE A 105 2.05 -10.60 -10.58
C PHE A 105 1.09 -9.46 -10.16
N VAL A 106 0.03 -9.25 -10.93
CA VAL A 106 -0.98 -8.22 -10.65
C VAL A 106 -1.66 -8.49 -9.31
N GLY A 107 -1.95 -9.77 -9.02
CA GLY A 107 -2.59 -10.22 -7.79
C GLY A 107 -1.71 -10.00 -6.56
N THR A 108 -0.43 -10.32 -6.65
CA THR A 108 0.49 -10.09 -5.52
C THR A 108 0.68 -8.61 -5.24
N LEU A 109 0.78 -7.76 -6.27
CA LEU A 109 0.82 -6.30 -6.11
C LEU A 109 -0.44 -5.77 -5.43
N PHE A 110 -1.62 -6.17 -5.93
CA PHE A 110 -2.90 -5.76 -5.36
C PHE A 110 -3.01 -6.15 -3.90
N LEU A 111 -2.81 -7.44 -3.58
CA LEU A 111 -2.95 -7.96 -2.22
C LEU A 111 -1.93 -7.34 -1.26
N PHE A 112 -0.68 -7.19 -1.69
CA PHE A 112 0.36 -6.59 -0.87
C PHE A 112 0.02 -5.14 -0.50
N ILE A 113 -0.37 -4.32 -1.47
CA ILE A 113 -0.72 -2.92 -1.24
C ILE A 113 -2.00 -2.83 -0.40
N PHE A 114 -3.01 -3.63 -0.72
CA PHE A 114 -4.29 -3.64 -0.02
C PHE A 114 -4.12 -4.00 1.46
N VAL A 115 -3.44 -5.11 1.76
CA VAL A 115 -3.21 -5.55 3.16
C VAL A 115 -2.30 -4.58 3.90
N SER A 116 -1.26 -4.04 3.25
CA SER A 116 -0.38 -3.02 3.84
C SER A 116 -1.15 -1.77 4.24
N ASN A 117 -2.02 -1.27 3.36
CA ASN A 117 -2.83 -0.09 3.60
C ASN A 117 -3.83 -0.32 4.74
N TRP A 118 -4.49 -1.50 4.77
CA TRP A 118 -5.43 -1.85 5.83
C TRP A 118 -4.73 -2.00 7.18
N LEU A 119 -3.57 -2.64 7.22
CA LEU A 119 -2.76 -2.70 8.43
C LEU A 119 -2.33 -1.31 8.91
N GLY A 120 -1.98 -0.42 7.98
CA GLY A 120 -1.63 0.97 8.28
C GLY A 120 -2.77 1.74 8.94
N ALA A 121 -3.99 1.55 8.45
CA ALA A 121 -5.16 2.29 8.93
C ALA A 121 -5.84 1.67 10.16
N LEU A 122 -5.87 0.33 10.27
CA LEU A 122 -6.57 -0.38 11.34
C LEU A 122 -5.74 -0.52 12.61
N VAL A 123 -4.42 -0.67 12.48
CA VAL A 123 -3.55 -0.86 13.64
C VAL A 123 -3.08 0.50 14.14
N PRO A 124 -3.37 0.84 15.39
CA PRO A 124 -2.91 2.10 15.98
C PRO A 124 -1.41 2.01 16.31
N TRP A 125 -0.56 2.06 15.30
CA TRP A 125 0.90 1.94 15.42
C TRP A 125 1.51 2.92 16.43
N LYS A 126 0.93 4.12 16.54
CA LYS A 126 1.36 5.16 17.49
C LYS A 126 1.18 4.79 18.97
N LEU A 127 0.37 3.75 19.26
CA LEU A 127 0.24 3.21 20.62
C LEU A 127 1.32 2.17 20.94
N ILE A 128 1.94 1.58 19.92
CA ILE A 128 2.99 0.58 20.07
C ILE A 128 4.33 1.31 20.06
N LYS A 129 4.71 1.87 21.21
CA LYS A 129 6.01 2.52 21.38
C LYS A 129 7.08 1.45 21.56
N LEU A 130 7.98 1.36 20.61
CA LEU A 130 9.26 0.66 20.77
C LEU A 130 10.29 1.65 21.35
N GLU A 131 11.27 1.15 22.10
CA GLU A 131 12.31 1.99 22.70
C GLU A 131 13.14 2.76 21.64
N GLU A 132 13.15 2.30 20.40
CA GLU A 132 13.97 2.85 19.31
C GLU A 132 13.17 3.41 18.12
N GLY A 133 11.85 3.54 18.20
CA GLY A 133 11.06 4.14 17.13
C GLY A 133 9.60 3.68 17.03
N GLU A 134 8.85 4.26 16.11
CA GLU A 134 7.45 3.93 15.84
C GLU A 134 7.35 2.97 14.65
N LEU A 135 6.37 2.06 14.69
CA LEU A 135 6.04 1.21 13.55
C LEU A 135 5.06 1.94 12.62
N ALA A 136 5.24 1.78 11.32
CA ALA A 136 4.34 2.33 10.30
C ALA A 136 4.12 1.32 9.17
N ALA A 137 3.03 1.49 8.42
CA ALA A 137 2.76 0.64 7.26
C ALA A 137 3.90 0.74 6.22
N PRO A 138 4.23 -0.36 5.52
CA PRO A 138 5.27 -0.35 4.49
C PRO A 138 5.01 0.67 3.38
N THR A 139 3.75 0.87 3.04
CA THR A 139 3.31 1.80 1.99
C THR A 139 3.40 3.27 2.38
N ASN A 140 3.65 3.57 3.66
CA ASN A 140 3.97 4.92 4.14
C ASN A 140 5.45 5.30 3.92
N ASP A 141 6.28 4.38 3.45
CA ASP A 141 7.67 4.65 3.08
C ASP A 141 7.78 4.84 1.56
N ILE A 142 8.34 5.98 1.15
CA ILE A 142 8.53 6.32 -0.26
C ILE A 142 9.43 5.28 -0.97
N ASN A 143 10.41 4.70 -0.27
CA ASN A 143 11.29 3.69 -0.84
C ASN A 143 10.51 2.43 -1.24
N THR A 144 9.54 2.02 -0.42
CA THR A 144 8.66 0.88 -0.72
C THR A 144 7.78 1.17 -1.92
N THR A 145 7.17 2.34 -1.99
CA THR A 145 6.30 2.71 -3.12
C THR A 145 7.09 2.87 -4.42
N VAL A 146 8.30 3.42 -4.36
CA VAL A 146 9.24 3.47 -5.49
C VAL A 146 9.66 2.07 -5.92
N ALA A 147 9.99 1.17 -4.98
CA ALA A 147 10.35 -0.20 -5.31
C ALA A 147 9.24 -0.96 -6.04
N LEU A 148 7.97 -0.81 -5.58
CA LEU A 148 6.80 -1.42 -6.23
C LEU A 148 6.57 -0.86 -7.64
N SER A 149 6.73 0.45 -7.81
CA SER A 149 6.57 1.09 -9.12
C SER A 149 7.70 0.73 -10.10
N LEU A 150 8.94 0.61 -9.61
CA LEU A 150 10.05 0.11 -10.40
C LEU A 150 9.87 -1.36 -10.80
N LEU A 151 9.33 -2.19 -9.90
CA LEU A 151 9.00 -3.57 -10.21
C LEU A 151 7.96 -3.67 -11.35
N THR A 152 6.96 -2.78 -11.34
CA THR A 152 6.01 -2.64 -12.44
C THR A 152 6.69 -2.24 -13.75
N SER A 153 7.63 -1.27 -13.71
CA SER A 153 8.41 -0.87 -14.89
C SER A 153 9.27 -2.01 -15.43
N ILE A 154 9.94 -2.75 -14.55
CA ILE A 154 10.72 -3.92 -14.97
C ILE A 154 9.83 -4.95 -15.66
N SER A 155 8.62 -5.20 -15.12
CA SER A 155 7.65 -6.12 -15.70
C SER A 155 7.16 -5.63 -17.07
N TYR A 156 6.95 -4.33 -17.23
CA TYR A 156 6.61 -3.70 -18.49
C TYR A 156 7.69 -3.93 -19.56
N PHE A 157 8.96 -3.64 -19.24
CA PHE A 157 10.08 -3.89 -20.17
C PHE A 157 10.26 -5.38 -20.45
N TYR A 158 10.12 -6.22 -19.44
CA TYR A 158 10.22 -7.67 -19.61
C TYR A 158 9.14 -8.21 -20.55
N GLY A 159 7.88 -7.77 -20.39
CA GLY A 159 6.78 -8.15 -21.26
C GLY A 159 7.02 -7.76 -22.71
N GLY A 160 7.39 -6.50 -22.95
CA GLY A 160 7.68 -5.98 -24.29
C GLY A 160 8.87 -6.68 -24.97
N LEU A 161 9.96 -6.88 -24.23
CA LEU A 161 11.14 -7.58 -24.75
C LEU A 161 10.87 -9.06 -25.05
N LYS A 162 10.10 -9.73 -24.21
CA LYS A 162 9.74 -11.14 -24.41
C LYS A 162 8.90 -11.34 -25.66
N LYS A 163 8.00 -10.42 -25.99
CA LYS A 163 7.07 -10.53 -27.13
C LYS A 163 7.70 -10.02 -28.44
N LYS A 164 8.31 -8.84 -28.42
CA LYS A 164 8.79 -8.14 -29.62
C LYS A 164 10.33 -8.19 -29.78
N GLY A 165 11.04 -8.70 -28.77
CA GLY A 165 12.51 -8.68 -28.76
C GLY A 165 13.05 -7.24 -28.86
N LEU A 166 14.13 -7.06 -29.60
CA LEU A 166 14.74 -5.74 -29.82
C LEU A 166 13.83 -4.78 -30.61
N GLY A 167 12.82 -5.31 -31.33
CA GLY A 167 11.83 -4.49 -32.02
C GLY A 167 10.96 -3.64 -31.09
N PHE A 168 10.91 -3.99 -29.79
CA PHE A 168 10.22 -3.19 -28.77
C PHE A 168 10.73 -1.74 -28.72
N PHE A 169 12.04 -1.52 -28.92
CA PHE A 169 12.61 -0.18 -28.92
C PHE A 169 12.29 0.63 -30.18
N ALA A 170 11.78 0.01 -31.25
CA ALA A 170 11.37 0.73 -32.46
C ALA A 170 10.21 1.71 -32.18
N ARG A 171 9.38 1.46 -31.14
CA ARG A 171 8.30 2.37 -30.72
C ARG A 171 8.80 3.76 -30.32
N TYR A 172 10.05 3.87 -29.80
CA TYR A 172 10.61 5.17 -29.42
C TYR A 172 10.84 6.09 -30.63
N ILE A 173 11.05 5.50 -31.81
CA ILE A 173 11.33 6.23 -33.04
C ILE A 173 10.06 6.40 -33.90
N SER A 174 9.01 5.61 -33.62
CA SER A 174 7.73 5.67 -34.32
C SER A 174 6.79 6.75 -33.75
N PRO A 175 6.02 7.51 -34.57
CA PRO A 175 6.03 7.54 -36.02
C PRO A 175 7.17 8.37 -36.61
N THR A 176 7.81 9.25 -35.83
CA THR A 176 8.95 10.07 -36.28
C THR A 176 9.98 10.20 -35.15
N PRO A 177 11.30 10.35 -35.47
CA PRO A 177 12.35 10.48 -34.44
C PRO A 177 12.20 11.68 -33.50
N ILE A 178 11.37 12.66 -33.86
CA ILE A 178 11.06 13.83 -33.03
C ILE A 178 10.35 13.45 -31.72
N PHE A 179 9.59 12.34 -31.69
CA PHE A 179 8.89 11.86 -30.48
C PHE A 179 9.78 11.09 -29.51
N LEU A 180 11.02 10.77 -29.87
CA LEU A 180 11.94 10.01 -29.04
C LEU A 180 12.09 10.59 -27.60
N PRO A 181 12.30 11.91 -27.39
CA PRO A 181 12.42 12.45 -26.04
C PRO A 181 11.13 12.31 -25.23
N ILE A 182 9.97 12.47 -25.87
CA ILE A 182 8.66 12.38 -25.23
C ILE A 182 8.38 10.93 -24.79
N ASN A 183 8.62 9.96 -25.66
CA ASN A 183 8.42 8.54 -25.39
C ASN A 183 9.34 8.03 -24.27
N ILE A 184 10.60 8.50 -24.22
CA ILE A 184 11.50 8.20 -23.11
C ILE A 184 11.00 8.82 -21.79
N LEU A 185 10.59 10.10 -21.83
CA LEU A 185 10.02 10.77 -20.65
C LEU A 185 8.77 10.05 -20.12
N GLU A 186 7.92 9.55 -21.01
CA GLU A 186 6.73 8.81 -20.64
C GLU A 186 7.06 7.56 -19.81
N ASP A 187 8.05 6.77 -20.22
CA ASP A 187 8.46 5.57 -19.50
C ASP A 187 9.05 5.85 -18.11
N PHE A 188 9.66 7.04 -17.90
CA PHE A 188 10.07 7.49 -16.56
C PHE A 188 8.90 8.03 -15.75
N THR A 189 7.95 8.69 -16.40
CA THR A 189 6.81 9.31 -15.71
C THR A 189 5.83 8.26 -15.19
N LYS A 190 5.67 7.13 -15.88
CA LYS A 190 4.78 6.03 -15.47
C LYS A 190 5.08 5.52 -14.05
N PRO A 191 6.30 5.03 -13.73
CA PRO A 191 6.61 4.57 -12.36
C PRO A 191 6.60 5.71 -11.35
N LEU A 192 7.06 6.90 -11.73
CA LEU A 192 7.07 8.06 -10.86
C LEU A 192 5.63 8.43 -10.42
N SER A 193 4.70 8.49 -11.37
CA SER A 193 3.28 8.77 -11.11
C SER A 193 2.64 7.70 -10.20
N LEU A 194 2.93 6.41 -10.43
CA LEU A 194 2.44 5.32 -9.59
C LEU A 194 2.94 5.44 -8.15
N SER A 195 4.24 5.69 -7.98
CA SER A 195 4.86 5.82 -6.66
C SER A 195 4.29 7.01 -5.88
N PHE A 196 4.26 8.20 -6.48
CA PHE A 196 3.75 9.39 -5.82
C PHE A 196 2.26 9.31 -5.52
N ARG A 197 1.48 8.67 -6.36
CA ARG A 197 0.04 8.49 -6.12
C ARG A 197 -0.20 7.59 -4.92
N LEU A 198 0.53 6.47 -4.80
CA LEU A 198 0.40 5.56 -3.68
C LEU A 198 0.87 6.21 -2.37
N PHE A 199 2.09 6.75 -2.37
CA PHE A 199 2.67 7.41 -1.21
C PHE A 199 1.87 8.64 -0.78
N GLY A 200 1.51 9.52 -1.73
CA GLY A 200 0.82 10.77 -1.45
C GLY A 200 -0.58 10.57 -0.87
N ASN A 201 -1.32 9.54 -1.30
CA ASN A 201 -2.62 9.22 -0.73
C ASN A 201 -2.51 8.84 0.75
N ILE A 202 -1.57 7.94 1.07
CA ILE A 202 -1.36 7.47 2.45
C ILE A 202 -0.84 8.58 3.35
N LEU A 203 0.14 9.36 2.86
CA LEU A 203 0.69 10.49 3.59
C LEU A 203 -0.39 11.55 3.87
N ALA A 204 -1.25 11.84 2.89
CA ALA A 204 -2.34 12.79 3.06
C ALA A 204 -3.33 12.31 4.14
N ASP A 205 -3.73 11.05 4.13
CA ASP A 205 -4.61 10.46 5.14
C ASP A 205 -3.99 10.56 6.53
N GLU A 206 -2.70 10.25 6.68
CA GLU A 206 -2.01 10.31 7.97
C GLU A 206 -1.90 11.74 8.51
N ILE A 207 -1.57 12.72 7.66
CA ILE A 207 -1.49 14.12 8.05
C ILE A 207 -2.87 14.64 8.47
N VAL A 208 -3.91 14.37 7.68
CA VAL A 208 -5.27 14.83 7.98
C VAL A 208 -5.78 14.25 9.30
N VAL A 209 -5.61 12.95 9.52
CA VAL A 209 -5.99 12.30 10.79
C VAL A 209 -5.20 12.88 11.96
N SER A 210 -3.89 13.10 11.80
CA SER A 210 -3.04 13.67 12.84
C SER A 210 -3.49 15.08 13.23
N VAL A 211 -3.77 15.96 12.26
CA VAL A 211 -4.27 17.31 12.51
C VAL A 211 -5.64 17.32 13.18
N LEU A 212 -6.55 16.44 12.74
CA LEU A 212 -7.88 16.32 13.34
C LEU A 212 -7.84 15.78 14.76
N CYS A 213 -6.92 14.87 15.08
CA CYS A 213 -6.69 14.40 16.44
C CYS A 213 -6.22 15.52 17.39
N LEU A 214 -5.49 16.50 16.88
CA LEU A 214 -5.09 17.68 17.67
C LEU A 214 -6.26 18.62 17.98
N LEU A 215 -7.22 18.74 17.05
CA LEU A 215 -8.38 19.62 17.20
C LEU A 215 -9.48 18.98 18.07
N VAL A 216 -9.89 17.76 17.75
CA VAL A 216 -10.95 17.02 18.47
C VAL A 216 -10.59 15.53 18.47
N PRO A 217 -10.07 15.00 19.57
CA PRO A 217 -9.32 13.74 19.59
C PRO A 217 -10.13 12.46 19.36
N LEU A 218 -11.47 12.46 19.38
CA LEU A 218 -12.20 11.20 19.29
C LEU A 218 -13.29 11.18 18.20
N LEU A 219 -14.10 12.21 18.07
CA LEU A 219 -15.33 12.14 17.28
C LEU A 219 -15.10 12.44 15.79
N ILE A 220 -14.22 13.41 15.48
CA ILE A 220 -13.99 13.88 14.12
C ILE A 220 -12.99 12.97 13.35
N PRO A 221 -11.92 12.41 13.93
CA PRO A 221 -11.00 11.54 13.22
C PRO A 221 -11.61 10.23 12.73
N LEU A 222 -12.57 9.64 13.47
CA LEU A 222 -13.14 8.33 13.13
C LEU A 222 -13.79 8.26 11.74
N PRO A 223 -14.68 9.18 11.32
CA PRO A 223 -15.23 9.19 9.97
C PRO A 223 -14.14 9.35 8.90
N VAL A 224 -13.12 10.16 9.17
CA VAL A 224 -12.03 10.40 8.23
C VAL A 224 -11.13 9.17 8.10
N MET A 225 -10.85 8.45 9.18
CA MET A 225 -10.15 7.17 9.13
C MET A 225 -10.90 6.13 8.30
N VAL A 226 -12.24 6.06 8.41
CA VAL A 226 -13.05 5.16 7.57
C VAL A 226 -12.96 5.55 6.09
N LEU A 227 -13.00 6.85 5.78
CA LEU A 227 -12.79 7.35 4.42
C LEU A 227 -11.38 7.03 3.92
N GLY A 228 -10.36 7.16 4.76
CA GLY A 228 -8.98 6.80 4.45
C GLY A 228 -8.82 5.32 4.11
N ILE A 229 -9.45 4.41 4.86
CA ILE A 229 -9.47 2.97 4.55
C ILE A 229 -10.12 2.72 3.18
N PHE A 230 -11.22 3.39 2.88
CA PHE A 230 -11.87 3.27 1.57
C PHE A 230 -10.98 3.80 0.45
N ALA A 231 -10.43 5.02 0.61
CA ALA A 231 -9.54 5.65 -0.37
C ALA A 231 -8.29 4.81 -0.64
N SER A 232 -7.67 4.27 0.41
CA SER A 232 -6.48 3.43 0.30
C SER A 232 -6.77 2.06 -0.33
N SER A 233 -7.99 1.52 -0.14
CA SER A 233 -8.46 0.31 -0.84
C SER A 233 -8.62 0.56 -2.34
N VAL A 234 -9.26 1.67 -2.71
CA VAL A 234 -9.37 2.10 -4.11
C VAL A 234 -7.99 2.35 -4.71
N GLN A 235 -7.06 2.92 -3.93
CA GLN A 235 -5.70 3.16 -4.40
C GLN A 235 -4.94 1.86 -4.72
N ALA A 236 -5.11 0.80 -3.91
CA ALA A 236 -4.54 -0.51 -4.22
C ALA A 236 -5.08 -1.07 -5.54
N LEU A 237 -6.39 -0.92 -5.77
CA LEU A 237 -7.03 -1.30 -7.02
C LEU A 237 -6.49 -0.51 -8.22
N VAL A 238 -6.41 0.81 -8.10
CA VAL A 238 -5.88 1.70 -9.15
C VAL A 238 -4.44 1.36 -9.49
N PHE A 239 -3.60 1.08 -8.48
CA PHE A 239 -2.21 0.69 -8.70
C PHE A 239 -2.11 -0.62 -9.50
N ALA A 240 -2.88 -1.65 -9.11
CA ALA A 240 -2.90 -2.94 -9.80
C ALA A 240 -3.43 -2.82 -11.24
N THR A 241 -4.51 -2.07 -11.44
CA THR A 241 -5.11 -1.83 -12.76
C THR A 241 -4.14 -1.11 -13.69
N LEU A 242 -3.49 -0.04 -13.22
CA LEU A 242 -2.50 0.68 -14.02
C LEU A 242 -1.25 -0.15 -14.30
N SER A 243 -0.81 -0.98 -13.34
CA SER A 243 0.29 -1.92 -13.57
C SER A 243 -0.06 -2.91 -14.67
N ALA A 244 -1.28 -3.46 -14.65
CA ALA A 244 -1.79 -4.34 -15.69
C ALA A 244 -1.91 -3.62 -17.05
N ALA A 245 -2.42 -2.39 -17.07
CA ALA A 245 -2.55 -1.57 -18.27
C ALA A 245 -1.19 -1.29 -18.92
N TYR A 246 -0.16 -0.93 -18.13
CA TYR A 246 1.18 -0.73 -18.66
C TYR A 246 1.78 -2.02 -19.24
N ILE A 247 1.56 -3.16 -18.59
CA ILE A 247 1.99 -4.45 -19.15
C ILE A 247 1.23 -4.72 -20.46
N GLY A 248 -0.09 -4.50 -20.50
CA GLY A 248 -0.89 -4.65 -21.72
C GLY A 248 -0.35 -3.81 -22.87
N GLU A 249 -0.08 -2.52 -22.63
CA GLU A 249 0.54 -1.60 -23.62
C GLU A 249 1.88 -2.12 -24.14
N SER A 250 2.70 -2.77 -23.30
CA SER A 250 3.98 -3.32 -23.74
C SER A 250 3.83 -4.53 -24.66
N LEU A 251 2.71 -5.23 -24.50
CA LEU A 251 2.39 -6.44 -25.26
C LEU A 251 1.68 -6.13 -26.60
N GLU A 252 1.01 -4.99 -26.74
CA GLU A 252 0.47 -4.52 -28.01
C GLU A 252 1.57 -4.16 -29.02
#